data_7bfaa493fb293d667efe4d959292943e
#
_entry.id   7bfaa493fb293d667efe4d959292943e
#
_cell.length_a   1.000
_cell.length_b   1.000
_cell.length_c   1.000
_cell.angle_alpha   90.00
_cell.angle_beta   90.00
_cell.angle_gamma   90.00
#
_symmetry.space_group_name_H-M   'P 1'
#
loop_
_entity.id
_entity.type
_entity.pdbx_description
1 polymer ?
#
loop_
_entity_poly.entity_id
_entity_poly.type
_entity_poly.pdbx_seq_one_letter_code
_entity_poly.pdbx_strand_id
1 'polypeptide(L)'
;MKFLKLSLTILFLLGCQYNWAQSKKKAIYPDYLQPAHAINTVTMVMVHDVVSPPVAARYYAYCTLGAYDIVSANNQKIPALSTFINAYPGNNSLANANIKYDYKIAAYYSILETAKLLLPSGYMMKDNEDAFIELLLKTKVPKDIITNSVKVAEDASAIIVAFSKKDHYSQLSALKRYTPVKDESKWYPTPPMYMEAVEPNWKTIHTLLIDSAKQYKPKELIPFSKDTTSEFYAQAKAVYDASKNLSPEQINQALFWDCNPFAVTTSGHMAIGYKKISPGGHWMHIACLVAQKANLGFDESVMVIALNGSTLMDAFISCWEEKFTSNRIRPETFINRHIDVKWQPTLQTPPFPEYTSGHAVISNASAELLTYLLGDNFAYTDNTEIPFGSGQRNFKSFRQAAAEASISRFYGGIHYMQSIQNGNDQGKNLAAGIIDKIKKAGIMPLYKTKL
;
A
#
# COMPACT_ATOMS: atom_id res chain seq x y z
N MET A 1 -16.48 7.41 -53.96
CA MET A 1 -15.71 7.61 -52.72
C MET A 1 -16.48 7.00 -51.55
N LYS A 2 -16.13 5.78 -51.14
CA LYS A 2 -16.77 5.08 -50.02
C LYS A 2 -15.98 5.37 -48.76
N PHE A 3 -16.61 6.04 -47.82
CA PHE A 3 -16.05 6.26 -46.49
C PHE A 3 -16.03 4.94 -45.72
N LEU A 4 -14.84 4.47 -45.40
CA LEU A 4 -14.58 3.31 -44.54
C LEU A 4 -14.73 3.77 -43.08
N LYS A 5 -15.82 3.38 -42.43
CA LYS A 5 -15.97 3.53 -40.98
C LYS A 5 -15.07 2.52 -40.29
N LEU A 6 -13.98 2.99 -39.72
CA LEU A 6 -13.11 2.21 -38.89
C LEU A 6 -13.74 2.13 -37.49
N SER A 7 -14.40 1.00 -37.21
CA SER A 7 -14.91 0.67 -35.88
C SER A 7 -13.72 0.32 -35.02
N LEU A 8 -13.34 1.20 -34.08
CA LEU A 8 -12.38 0.89 -33.02
C LEU A 8 -13.12 0.04 -31.97
N THR A 9 -13.20 -1.25 -32.20
CA THR A 9 -13.65 -2.20 -31.19
C THR A 9 -12.51 -2.38 -30.20
N ILE A 10 -12.67 -1.81 -29.02
CA ILE A 10 -11.76 -1.96 -27.88
C ILE A 10 -11.81 -3.42 -27.44
N LEU A 11 -10.79 -4.18 -27.85
CA LEU A 11 -10.57 -5.55 -27.37
C LEU A 11 -9.88 -5.47 -26.00
N PHE A 12 -10.67 -5.28 -24.94
CA PHE A 12 -10.22 -5.35 -23.56
C PHE A 12 -10.71 -6.64 -22.87
N LEU A 13 -10.66 -7.74 -23.61
CA LEU A 13 -10.94 -9.10 -23.08
C LEU A 13 -9.85 -10.07 -23.54
N LEU A 14 -8.60 -9.76 -23.24
CA LEU A 14 -7.59 -10.79 -23.09
C LEU A 14 -7.31 -10.89 -21.60
N GLY A 15 -8.05 -11.82 -20.97
CA GLY A 15 -7.68 -12.31 -19.66
C GLY A 15 -6.24 -12.81 -19.73
N CYS A 16 -5.32 -12.05 -19.13
CA CYS A 16 -4.03 -12.58 -18.74
C CYS A 16 -4.30 -13.74 -17.79
N GLN A 17 -4.43 -14.96 -18.33
CA GLN A 17 -4.28 -16.17 -17.55
C GLN A 17 -2.82 -16.18 -17.11
N TYR A 18 -2.55 -15.58 -15.95
CA TYR A 18 -1.29 -15.77 -15.28
C TYR A 18 -1.16 -17.25 -14.93
N ASN A 19 -0.41 -17.98 -15.73
CA ASN A 19 0.03 -19.32 -15.38
C ASN A 19 0.97 -19.22 -14.17
N TRP A 20 0.38 -19.26 -12.98
CA TRP A 20 1.08 -19.50 -11.73
C TRP A 20 1.60 -20.95 -11.77
N ALA A 21 2.79 -21.16 -12.30
CA ALA A 21 3.47 -22.45 -12.22
C ALA A 21 4.03 -22.65 -10.80
N GLN A 22 3.12 -22.75 -9.81
CA GLN A 22 3.43 -23.32 -8.50
C GLN A 22 2.63 -24.62 -8.37
N SER A 23 3.23 -25.64 -7.74
CA SER A 23 2.60 -26.95 -7.52
C SER A 23 1.17 -26.74 -7.01
N LYS A 24 0.18 -27.24 -7.76
CA LYS A 24 -1.25 -27.13 -7.46
C LYS A 24 -1.59 -27.90 -6.17
N LYS A 25 -1.29 -27.32 -5.01
CA LYS A 25 -2.05 -27.68 -3.81
C LYS A 25 -3.48 -27.21 -4.04
N LYS A 26 -4.46 -28.11 -3.90
CA LYS A 26 -5.88 -27.79 -4.09
C LYS A 26 -6.25 -26.63 -3.17
N ALA A 27 -6.75 -25.53 -3.71
CA ALA A 27 -7.19 -24.39 -2.91
C ALA A 27 -8.25 -24.83 -1.90
N ILE A 28 -8.17 -24.31 -0.67
CA ILE A 28 -9.07 -24.69 0.44
C ILE A 28 -10.49 -24.15 0.18
N TYR A 29 -10.63 -23.14 -0.67
CA TYR A 29 -11.88 -22.52 -1.08
C TYR A 29 -11.88 -22.24 -2.59
N PRO A 30 -13.04 -21.98 -3.21
CA PRO A 30 -13.13 -21.72 -4.65
C PRO A 30 -12.23 -20.59 -5.11
N ASP A 31 -11.61 -20.71 -6.26
CA ASP A 31 -10.68 -19.70 -6.81
C ASP A 31 -11.34 -18.33 -7.00
N TYR A 32 -12.62 -18.32 -7.38
CA TYR A 32 -13.37 -17.05 -7.54
C TYR A 32 -13.57 -16.25 -6.24
N LEU A 33 -13.30 -16.86 -5.08
CA LEU A 33 -13.31 -16.19 -3.77
C LEU A 33 -11.91 -15.76 -3.31
N GLN A 34 -10.87 -15.85 -4.16
CA GLN A 34 -9.53 -15.40 -3.78
C GLN A 34 -9.53 -13.88 -3.53
N PRO A 35 -9.27 -13.41 -2.30
CA PRO A 35 -9.25 -11.97 -2.01
C PRO A 35 -8.24 -11.20 -2.87
N ALA A 36 -7.20 -11.89 -3.36
CA ALA A 36 -6.22 -11.33 -4.29
C ALA A 36 -6.86 -10.74 -5.56
N HIS A 37 -7.92 -11.37 -6.08
CA HIS A 37 -8.62 -10.86 -7.27
C HIS A 37 -9.32 -9.53 -6.98
N ALA A 38 -10.04 -9.43 -5.86
CA ALA A 38 -10.68 -8.19 -5.44
C ALA A 38 -9.65 -7.08 -5.18
N ILE A 39 -8.55 -7.38 -4.48
CA ILE A 39 -7.47 -6.43 -4.21
C ILE A 39 -6.81 -5.96 -5.53
N ASN A 40 -6.59 -6.86 -6.48
CA ASN A 40 -6.06 -6.47 -7.80
C ASN A 40 -7.01 -5.50 -8.52
N THR A 41 -8.32 -5.77 -8.49
CA THR A 41 -9.33 -4.88 -9.10
C THR A 41 -9.29 -3.48 -8.46
N VAL A 42 -9.29 -3.41 -7.12
CA VAL A 42 -9.15 -2.15 -6.36
C VAL A 42 -7.85 -1.42 -6.75
N THR A 43 -6.74 -2.17 -6.86
CA THR A 43 -5.44 -1.63 -7.26
C THR A 43 -5.50 -1.00 -8.64
N MET A 44 -6.10 -1.67 -9.62
CA MET A 44 -6.15 -1.17 -11.00
C MET A 44 -6.97 0.12 -11.14
N VAL A 45 -8.05 0.28 -10.36
CA VAL A 45 -8.79 1.55 -10.30
C VAL A 45 -7.93 2.66 -9.67
N MET A 46 -7.21 2.36 -8.59
CA MET A 46 -6.30 3.35 -7.98
C MET A 46 -5.13 3.73 -8.90
N VAL A 47 -4.60 2.80 -9.67
CA VAL A 47 -3.58 3.06 -10.71
C VAL A 47 -4.16 3.92 -11.84
N HIS A 48 -5.42 3.67 -12.23
CA HIS A 48 -6.13 4.51 -13.19
C HIS A 48 -6.22 5.96 -12.70
N ASP A 49 -6.58 6.16 -11.43
CA ASP A 49 -6.79 7.46 -10.80
C ASP A 49 -5.49 8.15 -10.36
N VAL A 50 -4.34 7.49 -10.50
CA VAL A 50 -3.03 7.99 -10.02
C VAL A 50 -3.10 8.38 -8.54
N VAL A 51 -3.71 7.53 -7.72
CA VAL A 51 -3.92 7.79 -6.29
C VAL A 51 -2.60 7.92 -5.56
N SER A 52 -2.47 8.93 -4.70
CA SER A 52 -1.26 9.15 -3.89
C SER A 52 -0.98 7.97 -2.95
N PRO A 53 0.30 7.65 -2.63
CA PRO A 53 0.62 6.49 -1.80
C PRO A 53 -0.07 6.46 -0.44
N PRO A 54 -0.17 7.57 0.33
CA PRO A 54 -0.91 7.57 1.60
C PRO A 54 -2.41 7.30 1.41
N VAL A 55 -3.02 7.91 0.39
CA VAL A 55 -4.44 7.74 0.09
C VAL A 55 -4.74 6.31 -0.36
N ALA A 56 -3.85 5.71 -1.17
CA ALA A 56 -3.97 4.31 -1.59
C ALA A 56 -3.99 3.36 -0.37
N ALA A 57 -3.09 3.56 0.59
CA ALA A 57 -3.06 2.76 1.82
C ALA A 57 -4.35 2.89 2.63
N ARG A 58 -4.91 4.10 2.71
CA ARG A 58 -6.22 4.35 3.33
C ARG A 58 -7.35 3.57 2.63
N TYR A 59 -7.39 3.57 1.31
CA TYR A 59 -8.39 2.83 0.56
C TYR A 59 -8.26 1.32 0.77
N TYR A 60 -7.05 0.78 0.71
CA TYR A 60 -6.83 -0.65 1.00
C TYR A 60 -7.31 -1.02 2.40
N ALA A 61 -7.01 -0.21 3.42
CA ALA A 61 -7.46 -0.46 4.78
C ALA A 61 -8.98 -0.56 4.83
N TYR A 62 -9.70 0.47 4.41
CA TYR A 62 -11.17 0.47 4.51
C TYR A 62 -11.84 -0.57 3.61
N CYS A 63 -11.34 -0.80 2.38
CA CYS A 63 -11.92 -1.83 1.51
C CYS A 63 -11.83 -3.24 2.12
N THR A 64 -10.83 -3.50 2.95
CA THR A 64 -10.63 -4.83 3.55
C THR A 64 -11.27 -4.98 4.93
N LEU A 65 -11.53 -3.88 5.65
CA LEU A 65 -12.17 -3.93 6.97
C LEU A 65 -13.61 -4.46 6.91
N GLY A 66 -14.39 -4.14 5.85
CA GLY A 66 -15.73 -4.67 5.68
C GLY A 66 -15.75 -6.19 5.53
N ALA A 67 -14.81 -6.73 4.75
CA ALA A 67 -14.65 -8.17 4.59
C ALA A 67 -14.24 -8.84 5.92
N TYR A 68 -13.30 -8.23 6.65
CA TYR A 68 -12.89 -8.72 7.97
C TYR A 68 -14.08 -8.75 8.95
N ASP A 69 -14.87 -7.70 8.99
CA ASP A 69 -16.01 -7.57 9.90
C ASP A 69 -17.05 -8.68 9.66
N ILE A 70 -17.38 -8.95 8.38
CA ILE A 70 -18.25 -10.06 8.00
C ILE A 70 -17.65 -11.41 8.42
N VAL A 71 -16.35 -11.62 8.19
CA VAL A 71 -15.68 -12.86 8.60
C VAL A 71 -15.71 -13.03 10.11
N SER A 72 -15.36 -12.00 10.89
CA SER A 72 -15.35 -12.09 12.35
C SER A 72 -16.73 -12.33 12.97
N ALA A 73 -17.79 -11.80 12.35
CA ALA A 73 -19.16 -12.07 12.78
C ALA A 73 -19.60 -13.54 12.54
N ASN A 74 -19.00 -14.23 11.58
CA ASN A 74 -19.33 -15.62 11.21
C ASN A 74 -18.30 -16.66 11.73
N ASN A 75 -17.15 -16.23 12.21
CA ASN A 75 -16.10 -17.11 12.75
C ASN A 75 -15.60 -16.58 14.09
N GLN A 76 -16.05 -17.18 15.19
CA GLN A 76 -15.66 -16.79 16.56
C GLN A 76 -14.17 -16.91 16.86
N LYS A 77 -13.38 -17.56 16.00
CA LYS A 77 -11.92 -17.62 16.15
C LYS A 77 -11.21 -16.35 15.66
N ILE A 78 -11.92 -15.51 14.91
CA ILE A 78 -11.43 -14.24 14.41
C ILE A 78 -11.98 -13.12 15.31
N PRO A 79 -11.14 -12.39 16.05
CA PRO A 79 -11.58 -11.33 16.94
C PRO A 79 -12.32 -10.21 16.20
N ALA A 80 -13.34 -9.63 16.83
CA ALA A 80 -14.08 -8.52 16.23
C ALA A 80 -13.20 -7.27 16.08
N LEU A 81 -13.41 -6.49 15.01
CA LEU A 81 -12.68 -5.23 14.75
C LEU A 81 -12.74 -4.25 15.94
N SER A 82 -13.89 -4.19 16.64
CA SER A 82 -14.09 -3.31 17.79
C SER A 82 -13.13 -3.60 18.96
N THR A 83 -12.45 -4.76 18.98
CA THR A 83 -11.49 -5.11 20.03
C THR A 83 -10.11 -4.50 19.82
N PHE A 84 -9.77 -4.06 18.59
CA PHE A 84 -8.43 -3.55 18.29
C PHE A 84 -8.38 -2.36 17.30
N ILE A 85 -9.41 -2.11 16.51
CA ILE A 85 -9.49 -0.92 15.64
C ILE A 85 -9.99 0.27 16.45
N ASN A 86 -9.22 1.35 16.47
CA ASN A 86 -9.53 2.57 17.19
C ASN A 86 -10.90 3.14 16.78
N ALA A 87 -11.75 3.44 17.76
CA ALA A 87 -13.05 4.07 17.57
C ALA A 87 -14.00 3.35 16.57
N TYR A 88 -13.74 2.08 16.23
CA TYR A 88 -14.66 1.32 15.40
C TYR A 88 -15.94 0.99 16.20
N PRO A 89 -17.14 1.37 15.69
CA PRO A 89 -18.37 1.28 16.47
C PRO A 89 -18.92 -0.15 16.60
N GLY A 90 -18.32 -1.11 15.89
CA GLY A 90 -18.91 -2.44 15.69
C GLY A 90 -20.02 -2.45 14.65
N ASN A 91 -20.48 -3.65 14.28
CA ASN A 91 -21.53 -3.87 13.27
C ASN A 91 -22.63 -4.77 13.83
N ASN A 92 -23.61 -4.16 14.46
CA ASN A 92 -24.74 -4.87 15.04
C ASN A 92 -25.70 -5.48 13.97
N SER A 93 -25.64 -5.02 12.71
CA SER A 93 -26.52 -5.53 11.65
C SER A 93 -26.13 -6.96 11.25
N LEU A 94 -24.85 -7.31 11.31
CA LEU A 94 -24.38 -8.66 11.03
C LEU A 94 -24.83 -9.69 12.08
N ALA A 95 -24.93 -9.27 13.34
CA ALA A 95 -25.40 -10.14 14.43
C ALA A 95 -26.90 -10.46 14.35
N ASN A 96 -27.68 -9.65 13.64
CA ASN A 96 -29.15 -9.74 13.56
C ASN A 96 -29.67 -10.24 12.19
N ALA A 97 -28.75 -10.69 11.31
CA ALA A 97 -29.15 -11.16 9.99
C ALA A 97 -29.88 -12.51 10.04
N ASN A 98 -31.20 -12.48 10.21
CA ASN A 98 -32.07 -13.68 10.14
C ASN A 98 -32.28 -14.16 8.69
N ILE A 99 -31.31 -13.96 7.80
CA ILE A 99 -31.35 -14.35 6.40
C ILE A 99 -30.25 -15.39 6.11
N LYS A 100 -30.59 -16.35 5.26
CA LYS A 100 -29.58 -17.33 4.82
C LYS A 100 -28.70 -16.70 3.73
N TYR A 101 -27.39 -16.63 3.96
CA TYR A 101 -26.40 -16.09 3.03
C TYR A 101 -25.09 -16.87 3.12
N ASP A 102 -24.19 -16.67 2.15
CA ASP A 102 -22.81 -17.14 2.21
C ASP A 102 -21.89 -15.99 2.62
N TYR A 103 -21.34 -16.06 3.83
CA TYR A 103 -20.51 -14.98 4.38
C TYR A 103 -19.22 -14.76 3.61
N LYS A 104 -18.69 -15.78 2.91
CA LYS A 104 -17.47 -15.64 2.09
C LYS A 104 -17.76 -14.86 0.83
N ILE A 105 -18.92 -15.10 0.20
CA ILE A 105 -19.40 -14.29 -0.92
C ILE A 105 -19.62 -12.86 -0.45
N ALA A 106 -20.30 -12.67 0.68
CA ALA A 106 -20.54 -11.34 1.24
C ALA A 106 -19.23 -10.60 1.55
N ALA A 107 -18.25 -11.26 2.19
CA ALA A 107 -16.98 -10.66 2.52
C ALA A 107 -16.16 -10.30 1.26
N TYR A 108 -16.13 -11.16 0.25
CA TYR A 108 -15.49 -10.85 -1.03
C TYR A 108 -16.15 -9.64 -1.72
N TYR A 109 -17.48 -9.67 -1.83
CA TYR A 109 -18.25 -8.60 -2.47
C TYR A 109 -18.09 -7.26 -1.74
N SER A 110 -18.01 -7.27 -0.40
CA SER A 110 -17.81 -6.04 0.37
C SER A 110 -16.51 -5.31 0.07
N ILE A 111 -15.45 -6.00 -0.39
CA ILE A 111 -14.23 -5.34 -0.86
C ILE A 111 -14.53 -4.50 -2.11
N LEU A 112 -15.28 -5.06 -3.06
CA LEU A 112 -15.67 -4.40 -4.31
C LEU A 112 -16.62 -3.22 -4.03
N GLU A 113 -17.67 -3.47 -3.23
CA GLU A 113 -18.68 -2.48 -2.88
C GLU A 113 -18.07 -1.29 -2.10
N THR A 114 -17.20 -1.56 -1.12
CA THR A 114 -16.53 -0.50 -0.37
C THR A 114 -15.62 0.32 -1.30
N ALA A 115 -14.93 -0.33 -2.23
CA ALA A 115 -14.12 0.37 -3.23
C ALA A 115 -14.98 1.22 -4.17
N LYS A 116 -16.15 0.71 -4.63
CA LYS A 116 -17.12 1.47 -5.42
C LYS A 116 -17.55 2.76 -4.72
N LEU A 117 -17.77 2.68 -3.42
CA LEU A 117 -18.25 3.81 -2.61
C LEU A 117 -17.16 4.82 -2.22
N LEU A 118 -15.88 4.41 -2.19
CA LEU A 118 -14.79 5.23 -1.67
C LEU A 118 -13.83 5.78 -2.74
N LEU A 119 -13.60 5.03 -3.84
CA LEU A 119 -12.63 5.43 -4.85
C LEU A 119 -13.16 6.57 -5.73
N PRO A 120 -12.30 7.48 -6.21
CA PRO A 120 -12.72 8.55 -7.12
C PRO A 120 -13.42 8.00 -8.37
N SER A 121 -12.84 6.99 -9.03
CA SER A 121 -13.47 6.27 -10.16
C SER A 121 -14.15 4.99 -9.72
N GLY A 122 -14.76 4.99 -8.53
CA GLY A 122 -15.43 3.82 -7.95
C GLY A 122 -16.52 3.21 -8.84
N TYR A 123 -17.14 4.00 -9.73
CA TYR A 123 -18.10 3.50 -10.73
C TYR A 123 -17.54 2.36 -11.60
N MET A 124 -16.22 2.33 -11.82
CA MET A 124 -15.55 1.26 -12.58
C MET A 124 -15.64 -0.11 -11.88
N MET A 125 -15.95 -0.14 -10.59
CA MET A 125 -16.14 -1.40 -9.86
C MET A 125 -17.40 -2.14 -10.26
N LYS A 126 -18.40 -1.44 -10.85
CA LYS A 126 -19.69 -2.02 -11.21
C LYS A 126 -19.55 -3.20 -12.17
N ASP A 127 -18.72 -3.08 -13.19
CA ASP A 127 -18.48 -4.16 -14.15
C ASP A 127 -17.89 -5.41 -13.48
N ASN A 128 -17.04 -5.20 -12.47
CA ASN A 128 -16.44 -6.31 -11.70
C ASN A 128 -17.44 -6.95 -10.74
N GLU A 129 -18.32 -6.17 -10.13
CA GLU A 129 -19.43 -6.69 -9.32
C GLU A 129 -20.38 -7.53 -10.17
N ASP A 130 -20.78 -7.05 -11.35
CA ASP A 130 -21.65 -7.77 -12.26
C ASP A 130 -21.00 -9.05 -12.76
N ALA A 131 -19.73 -8.99 -13.16
CA ALA A 131 -18.98 -10.17 -13.57
C ALA A 131 -18.87 -11.22 -12.46
N PHE A 132 -18.69 -10.78 -11.20
CA PHE A 132 -18.67 -11.69 -10.06
C PHE A 132 -20.03 -12.36 -9.83
N ILE A 133 -21.13 -11.60 -9.89
CA ILE A 133 -22.49 -12.15 -9.78
C ILE A 133 -22.77 -13.16 -10.90
N GLU A 134 -22.40 -12.84 -12.14
CA GLU A 134 -22.53 -13.78 -13.26
C GLU A 134 -21.73 -15.08 -13.04
N LEU A 135 -20.52 -14.97 -12.50
CA LEU A 135 -19.67 -16.12 -12.19
C LEU A 135 -20.32 -17.00 -11.10
N LEU A 136 -20.91 -16.39 -10.07
CA LEU A 136 -21.66 -17.13 -9.05
C LEU A 136 -22.84 -17.88 -9.63
N LEU A 137 -23.60 -17.25 -10.54
CA LEU A 137 -24.72 -17.90 -11.25
C LEU A 137 -24.23 -19.05 -12.13
N LYS A 138 -23.13 -18.89 -12.87
CA LYS A 138 -22.50 -19.93 -13.68
C LYS A 138 -22.01 -21.13 -12.85
N THR A 139 -21.57 -20.85 -11.62
CA THR A 139 -21.15 -21.90 -10.67
C THR A 139 -22.31 -22.49 -9.86
N LYS A 140 -23.56 -22.14 -10.22
CA LYS A 140 -24.81 -22.66 -9.65
C LYS A 140 -25.04 -22.31 -8.19
N VAL A 141 -24.50 -21.19 -7.72
CA VAL A 141 -24.89 -20.63 -6.41
C VAL A 141 -26.38 -20.23 -6.47
N PRO A 142 -27.22 -20.60 -5.50
CA PRO A 142 -28.64 -20.22 -5.51
C PRO A 142 -28.82 -18.70 -5.53
N LYS A 143 -29.79 -18.21 -6.32
CA LYS A 143 -30.04 -16.76 -6.49
C LYS A 143 -30.35 -16.04 -5.19
N ASP A 144 -31.13 -16.66 -4.31
CA ASP A 144 -31.44 -16.12 -2.98
C ASP A 144 -30.20 -15.97 -2.12
N ILE A 145 -29.29 -16.93 -2.16
CA ILE A 145 -27.99 -16.85 -1.46
C ILE A 145 -27.16 -15.70 -2.04
N ILE A 146 -27.08 -15.53 -3.37
CA ILE A 146 -26.35 -14.41 -3.99
C ILE A 146 -26.95 -13.09 -3.53
N THR A 147 -28.29 -12.91 -3.69
CA THR A 147 -28.97 -11.66 -3.34
C THR A 147 -28.78 -11.30 -1.85
N ASN A 148 -28.91 -12.29 -0.97
CA ASN A 148 -28.74 -12.07 0.46
C ASN A 148 -27.30 -11.76 0.83
N SER A 149 -26.31 -12.42 0.19
CA SER A 149 -24.88 -12.15 0.43
C SER A 149 -24.49 -10.75 -0.04
N VAL A 150 -25.00 -10.31 -1.20
CA VAL A 150 -24.80 -8.94 -1.70
C VAL A 150 -25.40 -7.93 -0.72
N LYS A 151 -26.62 -8.15 -0.24
CA LYS A 151 -27.27 -7.26 0.73
C LYS A 151 -26.44 -7.12 2.02
N VAL A 152 -25.93 -8.21 2.56
CA VAL A 152 -25.06 -8.21 3.75
C VAL A 152 -23.77 -7.43 3.47
N ALA A 153 -23.18 -7.58 2.29
CA ALA A 153 -22.00 -6.87 1.88
C ALA A 153 -22.23 -5.35 1.77
N GLU A 154 -23.36 -4.95 1.15
CA GLU A 154 -23.77 -3.55 1.03
C GLU A 154 -23.97 -2.90 2.42
N ASP A 155 -24.65 -3.59 3.34
CA ASP A 155 -24.89 -3.10 4.70
C ASP A 155 -23.57 -2.95 5.49
N ALA A 156 -22.66 -3.92 5.39
CA ALA A 156 -21.33 -3.84 6.00
C ALA A 156 -20.49 -2.71 5.39
N SER A 157 -20.48 -2.58 4.07
CA SER A 157 -19.76 -1.54 3.36
C SER A 157 -20.26 -0.14 3.74
N ALA A 158 -21.57 0.04 3.90
CA ALA A 158 -22.13 1.32 4.34
C ALA A 158 -21.63 1.74 5.73
N ILE A 159 -21.47 0.79 6.66
CA ILE A 159 -20.91 1.05 8.00
C ILE A 159 -19.45 1.45 7.91
N ILE A 160 -18.65 0.74 7.11
CA ILE A 160 -17.23 1.07 6.91
C ILE A 160 -17.08 2.45 6.25
N VAL A 161 -17.88 2.78 5.25
CA VAL A 161 -17.89 4.09 4.61
C VAL A 161 -18.27 5.19 5.60
N ALA A 162 -19.28 4.95 6.46
CA ALA A 162 -19.65 5.88 7.52
C ALA A 162 -18.54 6.06 8.56
N PHE A 163 -17.82 4.99 8.89
CA PHE A 163 -16.64 5.01 9.76
C PHE A 163 -15.50 5.81 9.11
N SER A 164 -15.18 5.54 7.84
CA SER A 164 -14.12 6.24 7.10
C SER A 164 -14.33 7.75 6.98
N LYS A 165 -15.58 8.22 6.94
CA LYS A 165 -15.92 9.65 6.91
C LYS A 165 -15.53 10.42 8.17
N LYS A 166 -15.23 9.71 9.27
CA LYS A 166 -14.85 10.30 10.56
C LYS A 166 -13.31 10.41 10.72
N ASP A 167 -12.53 9.97 9.74
CA ASP A 167 -11.07 9.96 9.81
C ASP A 167 -10.40 11.29 9.42
N HIS A 168 -11.16 12.33 9.14
CA HIS A 168 -10.73 13.66 8.72
C HIS A 168 -10.26 13.78 7.25
N TYR A 169 -10.30 12.70 6.44
CA TYR A 169 -9.85 12.76 5.05
C TYR A 169 -10.58 13.84 4.23
N SER A 170 -11.90 13.94 4.37
CA SER A 170 -12.70 14.95 3.66
C SER A 170 -12.37 16.41 4.04
N GLN A 171 -11.71 16.61 5.18
CA GLN A 171 -11.35 17.93 5.69
C GLN A 171 -9.99 18.41 5.18
N LEU A 172 -9.15 17.50 4.62
CA LEU A 172 -7.79 17.84 4.19
C LEU A 172 -7.76 18.95 3.15
N SER A 173 -8.73 18.99 2.23
CA SER A 173 -8.83 20.02 1.19
C SER A 173 -9.09 21.43 1.73
N ALA A 174 -9.66 21.56 2.93
CA ALA A 174 -9.91 22.81 3.61
C ALA A 174 -8.71 23.29 4.45
N LEU A 175 -7.71 22.44 4.68
CA LEU A 175 -6.53 22.79 5.44
C LEU A 175 -5.54 23.61 4.60
N LYS A 176 -4.68 24.36 5.29
CA LYS A 176 -3.64 25.17 4.64
C LYS A 176 -2.74 24.29 3.75
N ARG A 177 -2.60 24.67 2.48
CA ARG A 177 -1.66 24.05 1.55
C ARG A 177 -0.23 24.30 2.00
N TYR A 178 0.66 23.36 1.65
CA TYR A 178 2.09 23.54 1.87
C TYR A 178 2.62 24.69 1.00
N THR A 179 3.37 25.58 1.62
CA THR A 179 4.11 26.63 0.91
C THR A 179 5.60 26.44 1.19
N PRO A 180 6.45 26.33 0.16
CA PRO A 180 7.88 26.22 0.36
C PRO A 180 8.43 27.39 1.16
N VAL A 181 9.30 27.11 2.14
CA VAL A 181 9.95 28.13 2.96
C VAL A 181 11.30 28.52 2.36
N LYS A 182 11.69 29.80 2.54
CA LYS A 182 13.00 30.31 2.09
C LYS A 182 14.12 29.89 3.07
N ASP A 183 14.38 28.59 3.12
CA ASP A 183 15.41 27.97 3.95
C ASP A 183 16.08 26.86 3.15
N GLU A 184 17.41 26.92 2.98
CA GLU A 184 18.15 25.97 2.16
C GLU A 184 18.13 24.54 2.72
N SER A 185 17.83 24.36 4.01
CA SER A 185 17.71 23.05 4.64
C SER A 185 16.37 22.35 4.36
N LYS A 186 15.41 23.10 3.81
CA LYS A 186 14.02 22.64 3.67
C LYS A 186 13.71 22.20 2.26
N TRP A 187 12.75 21.30 2.18
CA TRP A 187 12.26 20.76 0.92
C TRP A 187 11.44 21.79 0.14
N TYR A 188 11.61 21.78 -1.15
CA TYR A 188 10.70 22.39 -2.13
C TYR A 188 10.56 21.47 -3.35
N PRO A 189 9.54 21.71 -4.19
CA PRO A 189 9.30 20.91 -5.40
C PRO A 189 10.54 20.74 -6.29
N THR A 190 10.72 19.53 -6.84
CA THR A 190 11.87 19.13 -7.65
C THR A 190 11.50 18.89 -9.12
N PRO A 191 12.47 18.93 -10.04
CA PRO A 191 12.24 18.55 -11.43
C PRO A 191 11.65 17.14 -11.57
N PRO A 192 11.04 16.78 -12.73
CA PRO A 192 10.82 17.67 -13.89
C PRO A 192 9.58 18.53 -13.77
N MET A 193 8.58 18.16 -12.95
CA MET A 193 7.25 18.76 -12.94
C MET A 193 7.07 19.82 -11.85
N TYR A 194 7.99 19.92 -10.89
CA TYR A 194 7.85 20.81 -9.73
C TYR A 194 6.49 20.69 -9.04
N MET A 195 6.02 19.44 -8.88
CA MET A 195 4.71 19.12 -8.31
C MET A 195 4.54 19.68 -6.90
N GLU A 196 3.32 20.11 -6.59
CA GLU A 196 2.95 20.51 -5.21
C GLU A 196 3.18 19.37 -4.21
N ALA A 197 3.30 19.74 -2.93
CA ALA A 197 3.47 18.77 -1.86
C ALA A 197 2.28 17.81 -1.78
N VAL A 198 2.58 16.51 -1.82
CA VAL A 198 1.56 15.46 -1.73
C VAL A 198 1.19 15.23 -0.28
N GLU A 199 -0.08 15.38 0.04
CA GLU A 199 -0.71 15.10 1.33
C GLU A 199 -0.02 15.78 2.55
N PRO A 200 0.26 17.09 2.53
CA PRO A 200 1.03 17.74 3.60
C PRO A 200 0.36 17.70 4.98
N ASN A 201 -0.94 17.45 5.02
CA ASN A 201 -1.74 17.38 6.24
C ASN A 201 -2.11 15.94 6.63
N TRP A 202 -1.50 14.91 6.00
CA TRP A 202 -1.85 13.50 6.23
C TRP A 202 -1.75 13.05 7.68
N LYS A 203 -0.89 13.67 8.46
CA LYS A 203 -0.75 13.45 9.91
C LYS A 203 -2.01 13.70 10.74
N THR A 204 -3.01 14.39 10.18
CA THR A 204 -4.28 14.68 10.87
C THR A 204 -5.33 13.57 10.66
N ILE A 205 -5.03 12.57 9.82
CA ILE A 205 -5.90 11.41 9.63
C ILE A 205 -5.92 10.58 10.92
N HIS A 206 -7.11 10.09 11.30
CA HIS A 206 -7.27 9.19 12.44
C HIS A 206 -6.60 7.85 12.16
N THR A 207 -5.83 7.39 13.12
CA THR A 207 -5.13 6.11 13.09
C THR A 207 -6.06 4.95 13.41
N LEU A 208 -5.81 3.79 12.82
CA LEU A 208 -6.61 2.58 13.04
C LEU A 208 -6.07 1.72 14.20
N LEU A 209 -4.75 1.59 14.30
CA LEU A 209 -4.08 0.64 15.21
C LEU A 209 -3.14 1.34 16.20
N ILE A 210 -2.46 2.41 15.80
CA ILE A 210 -1.60 3.20 16.69
C ILE A 210 -2.39 4.32 17.37
N ASP A 211 -1.87 4.89 18.45
CA ASP A 211 -2.60 5.90 19.23
C ASP A 211 -2.54 7.28 18.59
N SER A 212 -1.44 7.59 17.91
CA SER A 212 -1.26 8.88 17.21
C SER A 212 -0.13 8.82 16.19
N ALA A 213 -0.12 9.77 15.24
CA ALA A 213 0.95 9.92 14.25
C ALA A 213 2.36 10.04 14.87
N LYS A 214 2.46 10.63 16.07
CA LYS A 214 3.73 10.91 16.76
C LYS A 214 4.22 9.77 17.65
N GLN A 215 3.44 8.71 17.84
CA GLN A 215 3.74 7.65 18.81
C GLN A 215 5.10 6.98 18.55
N TYR A 216 5.49 6.81 17.30
CA TYR A 216 6.73 6.15 16.90
C TYR A 216 7.69 7.14 16.23
N LYS A 217 7.99 8.22 16.96
CA LYS A 217 8.95 9.23 16.48
C LYS A 217 10.33 8.61 16.25
N PRO A 218 10.95 8.81 15.06
CA PRO A 218 12.30 8.32 14.79
C PRO A 218 13.37 9.13 15.53
N LYS A 219 14.63 8.70 15.43
CA LYS A 219 15.78 9.42 15.98
C LYS A 219 15.94 10.79 15.35
N GLU A 220 16.59 11.69 16.05
CA GLU A 220 16.87 13.05 15.60
C GLU A 220 17.70 13.08 14.32
N LEU A 221 17.46 14.11 13.53
CA LEU A 221 18.19 14.37 12.29
C LEU A 221 19.60 14.90 12.57
N ILE A 222 20.55 14.48 11.73
CA ILE A 222 21.82 15.18 11.57
C ILE A 222 21.51 16.59 11.07
N PRO A 223 22.04 17.64 11.76
CA PRO A 223 21.81 19.02 11.37
C PRO A 223 22.28 19.31 9.95
N PHE A 224 21.51 20.12 9.22
CA PHE A 224 21.89 20.58 7.90
C PHE A 224 23.19 21.40 7.95
N SER A 225 24.13 21.13 7.03
CA SER A 225 25.35 21.89 6.87
C SER A 225 25.83 21.81 5.42
N LYS A 226 26.41 22.91 4.95
CA LYS A 226 27.11 22.99 3.64
C LYS A 226 28.60 22.80 3.77
N ASP A 227 29.12 22.74 4.99
CA ASP A 227 30.54 22.50 5.25
C ASP A 227 30.91 21.09 4.75
N THR A 228 31.92 21.03 3.90
CA THR A 228 32.42 19.81 3.26
C THR A 228 32.96 18.78 4.26
N THR A 229 33.28 19.21 5.48
CA THR A 229 33.72 18.33 6.58
C THR A 229 32.57 17.82 7.46
N SER A 230 31.36 18.33 7.25
CA SER A 230 30.19 17.99 8.06
C SER A 230 29.64 16.60 7.74
N GLU A 231 29.01 15.98 8.72
CA GLU A 231 28.33 14.70 8.57
C GLU A 231 27.18 14.77 7.56
N PHE A 232 26.45 15.92 7.49
CA PHE A 232 25.40 16.10 6.52
C PHE A 232 25.92 16.11 5.08
N TYR A 233 27.00 16.85 4.83
CA TYR A 233 27.66 16.88 3.52
C TYR A 233 28.17 15.49 3.13
N ALA A 234 28.76 14.77 4.06
CA ALA A 234 29.24 13.41 3.84
C ALA A 234 28.11 12.45 3.40
N GLN A 235 26.89 12.57 3.98
CA GLN A 235 25.74 11.78 3.53
C GLN A 235 25.31 12.13 2.11
N ALA A 236 25.26 13.40 1.74
CA ALA A 236 24.93 13.83 0.38
C ALA A 236 25.99 13.38 -0.63
N LYS A 237 27.26 13.49 -0.25
CA LYS A 237 28.40 13.01 -1.05
C LYS A 237 28.32 11.50 -1.26
N ALA A 238 27.92 10.72 -0.24
CA ALA A 238 27.75 9.28 -0.35
C ALA A 238 26.67 8.90 -1.37
N VAL A 239 25.55 9.63 -1.44
CA VAL A 239 24.50 9.43 -2.47
C VAL A 239 25.06 9.72 -3.86
N TYR A 240 25.77 10.85 -4.01
CA TYR A 240 26.40 11.26 -5.26
C TYR A 240 27.41 10.23 -5.76
N ASP A 241 28.31 9.77 -4.90
CA ASP A 241 29.37 8.82 -5.27
C ASP A 241 28.80 7.44 -5.60
N ALA A 242 27.82 6.97 -4.82
CA ALA A 242 27.13 5.70 -5.09
C ALA A 242 26.49 5.69 -6.47
N SER A 243 25.82 6.77 -6.86
CA SER A 243 25.11 6.86 -8.15
C SER A 243 26.03 6.72 -9.36
N LYS A 244 27.33 7.01 -9.23
CA LYS A 244 28.33 6.88 -10.30
C LYS A 244 28.79 5.44 -10.54
N ASN A 245 28.61 4.57 -9.56
CA ASN A 245 29.21 3.24 -9.54
C ASN A 245 28.17 2.13 -9.24
N LEU A 246 26.87 2.37 -9.52
CA LEU A 246 25.85 1.36 -9.32
C LEU A 246 26.07 0.15 -10.24
N SER A 247 26.06 -1.04 -9.66
CA SER A 247 26.00 -2.27 -10.43
C SER A 247 24.65 -2.43 -11.14
N PRO A 248 24.55 -3.23 -12.23
CA PRO A 248 23.27 -3.53 -12.85
C PRO A 248 22.23 -4.09 -11.89
N GLU A 249 22.65 -4.88 -10.91
CA GLU A 249 21.75 -5.41 -9.88
C GLU A 249 21.20 -4.32 -8.96
N GLN A 250 22.00 -3.36 -8.53
CA GLN A 250 21.54 -2.22 -7.72
C GLN A 250 20.57 -1.32 -8.49
N ILE A 251 20.79 -1.12 -9.78
CA ILE A 251 19.86 -0.41 -10.66
C ILE A 251 18.54 -1.19 -10.76
N ASN A 252 18.59 -2.50 -10.96
CA ASN A 252 17.41 -3.35 -11.02
C ASN A 252 16.63 -3.32 -9.69
N GLN A 253 17.31 -3.33 -8.54
CA GLN A 253 16.67 -3.17 -7.24
C GLN A 253 15.96 -1.82 -7.11
N ALA A 254 16.61 -0.73 -7.53
CA ALA A 254 16.02 0.60 -7.50
C ALA A 254 14.76 0.66 -8.38
N LEU A 255 14.81 0.11 -9.59
CA LEU A 255 13.68 0.11 -10.53
C LEU A 255 12.53 -0.81 -10.08
N PHE A 256 12.83 -1.99 -9.52
CA PHE A 256 11.82 -2.92 -9.03
C PHE A 256 10.97 -2.31 -7.90
N TRP A 257 11.59 -1.58 -6.99
CA TRP A 257 10.90 -0.89 -5.89
C TRP A 257 10.50 0.55 -6.24
N ASP A 258 10.55 0.96 -7.52
CA ASP A 258 10.10 2.29 -7.94
C ASP A 258 8.57 2.35 -8.10
N CYS A 259 7.88 2.20 -6.99
CA CYS A 259 6.44 2.27 -6.89
C CYS A 259 5.98 3.75 -6.82
N ASN A 260 6.37 4.56 -7.81
CA ASN A 260 6.03 5.98 -7.85
C ASN A 260 4.88 6.24 -8.83
N PRO A 261 3.62 6.43 -8.36
CA PRO A 261 2.49 6.71 -9.25
C PRO A 261 2.60 8.06 -9.99
N PHE A 262 3.49 8.95 -9.53
CA PHE A 262 3.75 10.27 -10.13
C PHE A 262 4.93 10.26 -11.10
N ALA A 263 5.49 9.09 -11.43
CA ALA A 263 6.60 9.00 -12.36
C ALA A 263 6.19 9.51 -13.75
N VAL A 264 6.94 10.47 -14.29
CA VAL A 264 6.68 11.07 -15.62
C VAL A 264 7.97 11.18 -16.41
N THR A 265 7.84 11.05 -17.73
CA THR A 265 8.90 11.42 -18.68
C THR A 265 8.43 12.64 -19.46
N THR A 266 9.31 13.62 -19.65
CA THR A 266 9.03 14.81 -20.44
C THR A 266 9.82 14.77 -21.75
N SER A 267 9.17 15.12 -22.87
CA SER A 267 9.81 15.24 -24.18
C SER A 267 9.16 16.40 -24.94
N GLY A 268 9.89 17.50 -25.14
CA GLY A 268 9.34 18.72 -25.69
C GLY A 268 8.18 19.26 -24.85
N HIS A 269 7.00 19.37 -25.45
CA HIS A 269 5.77 19.83 -24.77
C HIS A 269 4.94 18.70 -24.15
N MET A 270 5.41 17.46 -24.24
CA MET A 270 4.67 16.29 -23.74
C MET A 270 5.19 15.84 -22.37
N ALA A 271 4.26 15.53 -21.47
CA ALA A 271 4.53 14.80 -20.24
C ALA A 271 3.77 13.47 -20.28
N ILE A 272 4.48 12.37 -20.16
CA ILE A 272 3.92 11.01 -20.19
C ILE A 272 4.05 10.42 -18.79
N GLY A 273 2.91 10.18 -18.12
CA GLY A 273 2.85 9.51 -16.83
C GLY A 273 2.96 8.00 -16.97
N TYR A 274 3.74 7.39 -16.10
CA TYR A 274 3.80 5.94 -15.97
C TYR A 274 2.75 5.45 -14.97
N LYS A 275 1.94 4.48 -15.40
CA LYS A 275 0.97 3.81 -14.52
C LYS A 275 1.71 2.81 -13.65
N LYS A 276 1.97 3.17 -12.39
CA LYS A 276 2.66 2.31 -11.42
C LYS A 276 1.82 2.09 -10.17
N ILE A 277 2.00 0.93 -9.56
CA ILE A 277 1.43 0.63 -8.26
C ILE A 277 2.07 1.51 -7.18
N SER A 278 1.32 1.84 -6.13
CA SER A 278 1.89 2.53 -4.96
C SER A 278 2.71 1.55 -4.09
N PRO A 279 3.64 2.05 -3.25
CA PRO A 279 4.40 1.17 -2.35
C PRO A 279 3.52 0.36 -1.40
N GLY A 280 2.42 0.96 -0.91
CA GLY A 280 1.42 0.24 -0.11
C GLY A 280 0.71 -0.84 -0.90
N GLY A 281 0.40 -0.56 -2.18
CA GLY A 281 -0.19 -1.54 -3.09
C GLY A 281 0.72 -2.75 -3.32
N HIS A 282 2.02 -2.52 -3.51
CA HIS A 282 3.01 -3.59 -3.64
C HIS A 282 2.96 -4.54 -2.42
N TRP A 283 2.99 -3.99 -1.20
CA TRP A 283 2.91 -4.81 0.03
C TRP A 283 1.52 -5.45 0.25
N MET A 284 0.44 -4.87 -0.27
CA MET A 284 -0.87 -5.53 -0.29
C MET A 284 -0.88 -6.75 -1.21
N HIS A 285 -0.26 -6.65 -2.38
CA HIS A 285 -0.11 -7.79 -3.30
C HIS A 285 0.80 -8.87 -2.73
N ILE A 286 1.91 -8.49 -2.08
CA ILE A 286 2.75 -9.46 -1.33
C ILE A 286 1.89 -10.19 -0.29
N ALA A 287 1.08 -9.48 0.51
CA ALA A 287 0.20 -10.12 1.51
C ALA A 287 -0.77 -11.12 0.88
N CYS A 288 -1.39 -10.77 -0.26
CA CYS A 288 -2.25 -11.69 -1.02
C CYS A 288 -1.47 -12.93 -1.52
N LEU A 289 -0.31 -12.71 -2.13
CA LEU A 289 0.54 -13.76 -2.67
C LEU A 289 0.97 -14.76 -1.59
N VAL A 290 1.41 -14.26 -0.44
CA VAL A 290 1.91 -15.11 0.63
C VAL A 290 0.79 -15.82 1.39
N ALA A 291 -0.40 -15.23 1.49
CA ALA A 291 -1.59 -15.92 2.00
C ALA A 291 -1.93 -17.16 1.14
N GLN A 292 -1.90 -17.02 -0.20
CA GLN A 292 -2.06 -18.15 -1.11
C GLN A 292 -0.94 -19.17 -0.97
N LYS A 293 0.33 -18.72 -0.92
CA LYS A 293 1.48 -19.62 -0.78
C LYS A 293 1.47 -20.39 0.53
N ALA A 294 1.04 -19.77 1.61
CA ALA A 294 0.84 -20.40 2.92
C ALA A 294 -0.35 -21.35 2.95
N ASN A 295 -1.16 -21.37 1.86
CA ASN A 295 -2.39 -22.15 1.75
C ASN A 295 -3.35 -21.84 2.92
N LEU A 296 -3.52 -20.55 3.23
CA LEU A 296 -4.46 -20.09 4.25
C LEU A 296 -5.91 -20.34 3.82
N GLY A 297 -6.80 -20.54 4.77
CA GLY A 297 -8.24 -20.47 4.56
C GLY A 297 -8.69 -19.08 4.15
N PHE A 298 -9.95 -18.96 3.71
CA PHE A 298 -10.53 -17.67 3.31
C PHE A 298 -10.46 -16.65 4.44
N ASP A 299 -10.87 -17.06 5.65
CA ASP A 299 -10.94 -16.18 6.82
C ASP A 299 -9.57 -15.65 7.23
N GLU A 300 -8.55 -16.54 7.27
CA GLU A 300 -7.18 -16.15 7.59
C GLU A 300 -6.60 -15.25 6.48
N SER A 301 -6.92 -15.51 5.21
CA SER A 301 -6.49 -14.67 4.09
C SER A 301 -7.05 -13.25 4.21
N VAL A 302 -8.34 -13.11 4.49
CA VAL A 302 -9.00 -11.81 4.74
C VAL A 302 -8.37 -11.11 5.94
N MET A 303 -8.12 -11.85 7.04
CA MET A 303 -7.49 -11.31 8.24
C MET A 303 -6.09 -10.75 7.93
N VAL A 304 -5.23 -11.51 7.26
CA VAL A 304 -3.87 -11.06 6.89
C VAL A 304 -3.90 -9.78 6.06
N ILE A 305 -4.78 -9.72 5.05
CA ILE A 305 -4.89 -8.60 4.13
C ILE A 305 -5.43 -7.36 4.86
N ALA A 306 -6.44 -7.49 5.70
CA ALA A 306 -7.03 -6.38 6.43
C ALA A 306 -6.07 -5.79 7.48
N LEU A 307 -5.36 -6.64 8.21
CA LEU A 307 -4.33 -6.21 9.15
C LEU A 307 -3.17 -5.51 8.44
N ASN A 308 -2.75 -6.04 7.29
CA ASN A 308 -1.68 -5.42 6.50
C ASN A 308 -2.11 -4.05 5.95
N GLY A 309 -3.32 -3.93 5.40
CA GLY A 309 -3.87 -2.66 4.92
C GLY A 309 -3.95 -1.61 6.03
N SER A 310 -4.45 -1.99 7.21
CA SER A 310 -4.53 -1.10 8.38
C SER A 310 -3.14 -0.67 8.88
N THR A 311 -2.17 -1.60 8.91
CA THR A 311 -0.77 -1.32 9.27
C THR A 311 -0.11 -0.35 8.29
N LEU A 312 -0.33 -0.52 6.98
CA LEU A 312 0.19 0.37 5.95
C LEU A 312 -0.39 1.78 6.08
N MET A 313 -1.70 1.91 6.34
CA MET A 313 -2.33 3.21 6.57
C MET A 313 -1.68 3.96 7.72
N ASP A 314 -1.52 3.32 8.87
CA ASP A 314 -0.93 3.92 10.06
C ASP A 314 0.56 4.22 9.88
N ALA A 315 1.29 3.36 9.17
CA ALA A 315 2.69 3.58 8.84
C ALA A 315 2.88 4.83 7.95
N PHE A 316 1.99 5.08 6.99
CA PHE A 316 2.00 6.31 6.21
C PHE A 316 1.65 7.53 7.05
N ILE A 317 0.70 7.45 7.97
CA ILE A 317 0.35 8.55 8.88
C ILE A 317 1.56 8.94 9.74
N SER A 318 2.23 7.96 10.35
CA SER A 318 3.43 8.19 11.17
C SER A 318 4.61 8.72 10.36
N CYS A 319 4.84 8.20 9.15
CA CYS A 319 5.88 8.66 8.24
C CYS A 319 5.63 10.11 7.78
N TRP A 320 4.39 10.47 7.45
CA TRP A 320 4.02 11.81 6.98
C TRP A 320 4.10 12.87 8.09
N GLU A 321 3.85 12.50 9.36
CA GLU A 321 4.15 13.38 10.49
C GLU A 321 5.61 13.81 10.46
N GLU A 322 6.55 12.87 10.32
CA GLU A 322 7.97 13.19 10.29
C GLU A 322 8.39 13.95 9.03
N LYS A 323 7.83 13.62 7.87
CA LYS A 323 8.14 14.31 6.61
C LYS A 323 7.86 15.81 6.71
N PHE A 324 6.65 16.19 7.11
CA PHE A 324 6.24 17.58 7.14
C PHE A 324 6.60 18.31 8.44
N THR A 325 7.03 17.60 9.48
CA THR A 325 7.63 18.20 10.68
C THR A 325 9.09 18.57 10.44
N SER A 326 9.90 17.64 9.90
CA SER A 326 11.31 17.87 9.58
C SER A 326 11.49 18.79 8.37
N ASN A 327 10.63 18.61 7.38
CA ASN A 327 10.67 19.30 6.09
C ASN A 327 12.04 19.25 5.42
N ARG A 328 12.74 18.10 5.53
CA ARG A 328 14.15 17.93 5.13
C ARG A 328 14.33 18.01 3.62
N ILE A 329 15.39 18.70 3.18
CA ILE A 329 15.84 18.80 1.79
C ILE A 329 16.18 17.43 1.19
N ARG A 330 15.86 17.23 -0.09
CA ARG A 330 16.19 16.03 -0.87
C ARG A 330 17.66 16.04 -1.35
N PRO A 331 18.28 14.84 -1.56
CA PRO A 331 19.63 14.73 -2.15
C PRO A 331 19.77 15.49 -3.45
N GLU A 332 18.80 15.37 -4.38
CA GLU A 332 18.80 16.06 -5.67
C GLU A 332 19.01 17.57 -5.50
N THR A 333 18.23 18.19 -4.64
CA THR A 333 18.33 19.63 -4.41
C THR A 333 19.68 20.03 -3.80
N PHE A 334 20.16 19.26 -2.81
CA PHE A 334 21.43 19.56 -2.16
C PHE A 334 22.62 19.35 -3.10
N ILE A 335 22.63 18.21 -3.80
CA ILE A 335 23.74 17.86 -4.71
C ILE A 335 23.83 18.86 -5.86
N ASN A 336 22.69 19.24 -6.47
CA ASN A 336 22.70 20.22 -7.56
C ASN A 336 23.19 21.59 -7.11
N ARG A 337 22.97 21.98 -5.86
CA ARG A 337 23.43 23.28 -5.34
C ARG A 337 24.88 23.30 -4.90
N HIS A 338 25.41 22.20 -4.37
CA HIS A 338 26.64 22.23 -3.60
C HIS A 338 27.71 21.24 -4.09
N ILE A 339 27.39 20.29 -4.98
CA ILE A 339 28.32 19.27 -5.44
C ILE A 339 28.42 19.24 -6.98
N ASP A 340 27.29 19.04 -7.68
CA ASP A 340 27.26 18.91 -9.14
C ASP A 340 25.92 19.36 -9.68
N VAL A 341 25.88 20.52 -10.32
CA VAL A 341 24.65 21.16 -10.84
C VAL A 341 23.95 20.33 -11.91
N LYS A 342 24.64 19.39 -12.57
CA LYS A 342 24.09 18.54 -13.64
C LYS A 342 23.68 17.15 -13.15
N TRP A 343 23.92 16.85 -11.88
CA TRP A 343 23.59 15.54 -11.35
C TRP A 343 22.08 15.29 -11.36
N GLN A 344 21.71 14.06 -11.71
CA GLN A 344 20.33 13.58 -11.65
C GLN A 344 20.26 12.26 -10.88
N PRO A 345 19.26 12.05 -10.03
CA PRO A 345 19.05 10.77 -9.39
C PRO A 345 18.62 9.70 -10.39
N THR A 346 18.86 8.44 -10.08
CA THR A 346 18.44 7.28 -10.88
C THR A 346 16.92 7.17 -10.94
N LEU A 347 16.23 7.55 -9.87
CA LEU A 347 14.78 7.59 -9.78
C LEU A 347 14.28 9.03 -9.66
N GLN A 348 13.11 9.32 -10.22
CA GLN A 348 12.49 10.62 -10.03
C GLN A 348 12.23 10.92 -8.56
N THR A 349 12.70 12.07 -8.09
CA THR A 349 12.45 12.54 -6.72
C THR A 349 10.95 12.77 -6.49
N PRO A 350 10.34 12.10 -5.50
CA PRO A 350 8.91 12.25 -5.26
C PRO A 350 8.56 13.59 -4.58
N PRO A 351 7.32 14.11 -4.78
CA PRO A 351 6.92 15.46 -4.39
C PRO A 351 6.54 15.59 -2.90
N PHE A 352 7.48 15.28 -2.01
CA PHE A 352 7.35 15.46 -0.55
C PHE A 352 8.72 15.44 0.14
N PRO A 353 8.82 15.97 1.40
CA PRO A 353 10.07 16.04 2.15
C PRO A 353 10.79 14.69 2.29
N GLU A 354 12.10 14.76 2.52
CA GLU A 354 12.97 13.59 2.46
C GLU A 354 12.77 12.64 3.64
N TYR A 355 12.73 13.13 4.90
CA TYR A 355 12.82 12.32 6.12
C TYR A 355 11.45 12.02 6.72
N THR A 356 11.16 10.79 7.11
CA THR A 356 11.89 9.52 6.94
C THR A 356 11.58 8.91 5.56
N SER A 357 12.37 7.92 5.14
CA SER A 357 12.07 7.21 3.88
C SER A 357 10.75 6.45 3.97
N GLY A 358 9.77 6.82 3.11
CA GLY A 358 8.46 6.18 3.10
C GLY A 358 8.52 4.67 2.86
N HIS A 359 9.31 4.23 1.86
CA HIS A 359 9.53 2.81 1.59
C HIS A 359 10.13 2.08 2.79
N ALA A 360 11.08 2.71 3.50
CA ALA A 360 11.70 2.09 4.67
C ALA A 360 10.67 1.86 5.78
N VAL A 361 9.85 2.88 6.10
CA VAL A 361 8.83 2.79 7.16
C VAL A 361 7.79 1.73 6.84
N ILE A 362 7.12 1.84 5.67
CA ILE A 362 6.00 0.97 5.35
C ILE A 362 6.43 -0.47 5.10
N SER A 363 7.59 -0.67 4.44
CA SER A 363 8.08 -2.01 4.14
C SER A 363 8.46 -2.77 5.41
N ASN A 364 9.13 -2.10 6.36
CA ASN A 364 9.45 -2.74 7.63
C ASN A 364 8.21 -2.97 8.50
N ALA A 365 7.23 -2.06 8.49
CA ALA A 365 5.97 -2.26 9.20
C ALA A 365 5.21 -3.48 8.67
N SER A 366 5.03 -3.58 7.36
CA SER A 366 4.38 -4.73 6.71
C SER A 366 5.17 -6.03 6.92
N ALA A 367 6.50 -6.00 6.73
CA ALA A 367 7.34 -7.17 6.88
C ALA A 367 7.32 -7.76 8.29
N GLU A 368 7.37 -6.92 9.34
CA GLU A 368 7.28 -7.40 10.73
C GLU A 368 5.91 -7.99 11.05
N LEU A 369 4.81 -7.36 10.57
CA LEU A 369 3.47 -7.93 10.72
C LEU A 369 3.35 -9.29 10.02
N LEU A 370 3.78 -9.39 8.75
CA LEU A 370 3.72 -10.64 8.00
C LEU A 370 4.65 -11.71 8.60
N THR A 371 5.81 -11.32 9.15
CA THR A 371 6.70 -12.22 9.90
C THR A 371 6.03 -12.75 11.17
N TYR A 372 5.33 -11.89 11.91
CA TYR A 372 4.55 -12.32 13.07
C TYR A 372 3.46 -13.34 12.69
N LEU A 373 2.71 -13.08 11.62
CA LEU A 373 1.59 -13.91 11.22
C LEU A 373 2.01 -15.21 10.54
N LEU A 374 3.08 -15.22 9.72
CA LEU A 374 3.44 -16.31 8.82
C LEU A 374 4.81 -16.96 9.08
N GLY A 375 5.59 -16.41 10.00
CA GLY A 375 6.92 -16.92 10.38
C GLY A 375 8.08 -16.18 9.70
N ASP A 376 9.27 -16.28 10.30
CA ASP A 376 10.45 -15.49 9.90
C ASP A 376 11.04 -15.95 8.56
N ASN A 377 11.23 -17.25 8.37
CA ASN A 377 11.91 -17.80 7.17
C ASN A 377 10.91 -18.14 6.06
N PHE A 378 9.98 -17.24 5.76
CA PHE A 378 8.98 -17.45 4.72
C PHE A 378 9.54 -17.01 3.35
N ALA A 379 10.10 -17.97 2.61
CA ALA A 379 10.60 -17.70 1.25
C ALA A 379 9.46 -17.56 0.24
N TYR A 380 9.57 -16.60 -0.68
CA TYR A 380 8.57 -16.39 -1.75
C TYR A 380 9.18 -15.73 -2.99
N THR A 381 8.46 -15.82 -4.09
CA THR A 381 8.77 -15.10 -5.33
C THR A 381 7.78 -13.94 -5.44
N ASP A 382 8.29 -12.73 -5.44
CA ASP A 382 7.51 -11.53 -5.67
C ASP A 382 7.42 -11.25 -7.17
N ASN A 383 6.21 -11.28 -7.69
CA ASN A 383 5.90 -11.02 -9.10
C ASN A 383 4.92 -9.85 -9.28
N THR A 384 4.75 -9.05 -8.25
CA THR A 384 3.75 -7.98 -8.18
C THR A 384 4.00 -6.88 -9.21
N GLU A 385 5.26 -6.68 -9.62
CA GLU A 385 5.66 -5.65 -10.58
C GLU A 385 5.61 -6.09 -12.06
N ILE A 386 5.31 -7.38 -12.35
CA ILE A 386 5.22 -7.87 -13.73
C ILE A 386 4.20 -7.06 -14.57
N PRO A 387 2.97 -6.76 -14.07
CA PRO A 387 2.00 -5.95 -14.81
C PRO A 387 2.47 -4.52 -15.10
N PHE A 388 3.47 -4.04 -14.37
CA PHE A 388 4.00 -2.68 -14.46
C PHE A 388 5.36 -2.61 -15.20
N GLY A 389 5.75 -3.72 -15.86
CA GLY A 389 6.93 -3.76 -16.73
C GLY A 389 8.25 -4.13 -16.05
N SER A 390 8.21 -4.50 -14.76
CA SER A 390 9.37 -5.05 -14.06
C SER A 390 9.34 -6.58 -14.00
N GLY A 391 10.47 -7.21 -13.65
CA GLY A 391 10.55 -8.66 -13.49
C GLY A 391 10.01 -9.16 -12.16
N GLN A 392 10.39 -10.37 -11.80
CA GLN A 392 10.11 -10.97 -10.48
C GLN A 392 11.40 -11.04 -9.66
N ARG A 393 11.23 -11.09 -8.32
CA ARG A 393 12.34 -11.23 -7.38
C ARG A 393 12.07 -12.33 -6.35
N ASN A 394 13.13 -13.00 -5.90
CA ASN A 394 13.04 -14.08 -4.92
C ASN A 394 13.56 -13.60 -3.57
N PHE A 395 12.77 -13.77 -2.53
CA PHE A 395 13.12 -13.41 -1.16
C PHE A 395 13.06 -14.63 -0.23
N LYS A 396 14.00 -14.69 0.71
CA LYS A 396 14.06 -15.73 1.75
C LYS A 396 13.15 -15.40 2.93
N SER A 397 12.82 -14.12 3.11
CA SER A 397 11.95 -13.62 4.19
C SER A 397 11.35 -12.26 3.83
N PHE A 398 10.29 -11.85 4.54
CA PHE A 398 9.71 -10.50 4.42
C PHE A 398 10.72 -9.42 4.82
N ARG A 399 11.53 -9.68 5.85
CA ARG A 399 12.59 -8.75 6.30
C ARG A 399 13.65 -8.53 5.24
N GLN A 400 14.01 -9.56 4.46
CA GLN A 400 14.93 -9.40 3.34
C GLN A 400 14.32 -8.48 2.26
N ALA A 401 13.06 -8.67 1.91
CA ALA A 401 12.37 -7.80 0.96
C ALA A 401 12.30 -6.35 1.44
N ALA A 402 11.97 -6.14 2.73
CA ALA A 402 11.93 -4.81 3.31
C ALA A 402 13.32 -4.12 3.34
N ALA A 403 14.38 -4.89 3.60
CA ALA A 403 15.74 -4.37 3.55
C ALA A 403 16.13 -3.95 2.13
N GLU A 404 15.75 -4.73 1.12
CA GLU A 404 15.99 -4.39 -0.30
C GLU A 404 15.14 -3.18 -0.73
N ALA A 405 13.86 -3.13 -0.36
CA ALA A 405 13.00 -1.97 -0.62
C ALA A 405 13.55 -0.69 0.01
N SER A 406 14.13 -0.79 1.19
CA SER A 406 14.74 0.33 1.91
C SER A 406 16.00 0.83 1.22
N ILE A 407 16.97 -0.05 0.94
CA ILE A 407 18.24 0.34 0.32
C ILE A 407 18.08 0.80 -1.13
N SER A 408 17.07 0.31 -1.83
CA SER A 408 16.74 0.70 -3.20
C SER A 408 16.57 2.22 -3.35
N ARG A 409 16.16 2.91 -2.29
CA ARG A 409 15.96 4.38 -2.29
C ARG A 409 17.28 5.14 -2.26
N PHE A 410 18.32 4.56 -1.65
CA PHE A 410 19.70 5.08 -1.72
C PHE A 410 20.26 4.90 -3.13
N TYR A 411 20.11 3.71 -3.71
CA TYR A 411 20.51 3.46 -5.11
C TYR A 411 19.73 4.34 -6.10
N GLY A 412 18.48 4.60 -5.80
CA GLY A 412 17.66 5.55 -6.56
C GLY A 412 18.11 7.01 -6.46
N GLY A 413 19.00 7.34 -5.52
CA GLY A 413 19.52 8.71 -5.35
C GLY A 413 18.54 9.67 -4.66
N ILE A 414 17.47 9.20 -4.05
CA ILE A 414 16.37 10.05 -3.54
C ILE A 414 16.27 10.12 -2.02
N HIS A 415 17.09 9.35 -1.29
CA HIS A 415 17.16 9.36 0.17
C HIS A 415 18.60 9.26 0.68
N TYR A 416 18.87 9.96 1.80
CA TYR A 416 20.09 9.78 2.58
C TYR A 416 20.02 8.48 3.40
N MET A 417 21.19 7.90 3.72
CA MET A 417 21.26 6.64 4.46
C MET A 417 20.62 6.74 5.85
N GLN A 418 20.80 7.88 6.56
CA GLN A 418 20.15 8.10 7.85
C GLN A 418 18.62 8.00 7.78
N SER A 419 18.02 8.56 6.72
CA SER A 419 16.59 8.53 6.52
C SER A 419 16.05 7.11 6.31
N ILE A 420 16.85 6.28 5.67
CA ILE A 420 16.55 4.86 5.46
C ILE A 420 16.66 4.09 6.76
N GLN A 421 17.76 4.24 7.50
CA GLN A 421 18.00 3.54 8.76
C GLN A 421 16.95 3.91 9.81
N ASN A 422 16.70 5.20 10.00
CA ASN A 422 15.70 5.67 10.95
C ASN A 422 14.26 5.32 10.51
N GLY A 423 14.00 5.27 9.20
CA GLY A 423 12.73 4.77 8.67
C GLY A 423 12.52 3.27 8.92
N ASN A 424 13.58 2.46 8.82
CA ASN A 424 13.52 1.04 9.17
C ASN A 424 13.16 0.86 10.65
N ASP A 425 13.83 1.61 11.54
CA ASP A 425 13.57 1.56 12.99
C ASP A 425 12.15 2.03 13.30
N GLN A 426 11.69 3.12 12.69
CA GLN A 426 10.32 3.64 12.84
C GLN A 426 9.27 2.59 12.45
N GLY A 427 9.43 1.95 11.28
CA GLY A 427 8.52 0.91 10.78
C GLY A 427 8.48 -0.32 11.69
N LYS A 428 9.64 -0.79 12.15
CA LYS A 428 9.73 -1.93 13.09
C LYS A 428 9.08 -1.64 14.43
N ASN A 429 9.35 -0.46 15.02
CA ASN A 429 8.79 -0.06 16.29
C ASN A 429 7.26 0.09 16.21
N LEU A 430 6.76 0.67 15.13
CA LEU A 430 5.34 0.79 14.85
C LEU A 430 4.69 -0.60 14.75
N ALA A 431 5.28 -1.50 13.96
CA ALA A 431 4.78 -2.87 13.83
C ALA A 431 4.80 -3.63 15.18
N ALA A 432 5.82 -3.45 15.99
CA ALA A 432 5.89 -4.08 17.31
C ALA A 432 4.69 -3.66 18.20
N GLY A 433 4.35 -2.37 18.23
CA GLY A 433 3.17 -1.90 18.94
C GLY A 433 1.85 -2.41 18.36
N ILE A 434 1.73 -2.47 17.04
CA ILE A 434 0.56 -3.06 16.37
C ILE A 434 0.43 -4.54 16.70
N ILE A 435 1.52 -5.30 16.62
CA ILE A 435 1.56 -6.73 16.96
C ILE A 435 1.13 -6.95 18.42
N ASP A 436 1.61 -6.15 19.35
CA ASP A 436 1.21 -6.24 20.76
C ASP A 436 -0.30 -5.96 20.94
N LYS A 437 -0.85 -5.02 20.20
CA LYS A 437 -2.28 -4.69 20.23
C LYS A 437 -3.15 -5.83 19.68
N ILE A 438 -2.83 -6.35 18.50
CA ILE A 438 -3.61 -7.45 17.89
C ILE A 438 -3.47 -8.76 18.68
N LYS A 439 -2.31 -8.99 19.29
CA LYS A 439 -2.06 -10.12 20.19
C LYS A 439 -2.96 -10.07 21.42
N LYS A 440 -3.10 -8.89 22.04
CA LYS A 440 -4.02 -8.67 23.16
C LYS A 440 -5.48 -8.88 22.76
N ALA A 441 -5.83 -8.63 21.52
CA ALA A 441 -7.15 -8.93 20.95
C ALA A 441 -7.35 -10.42 20.61
N GLY A 442 -6.32 -11.28 20.74
CA GLY A 442 -6.41 -12.71 20.50
C GLY A 442 -5.96 -13.15 19.10
N ILE A 443 -5.41 -12.27 18.28
CA ILE A 443 -4.86 -12.64 16.96
C ILE A 443 -3.48 -13.26 17.15
N MET A 444 -3.39 -14.57 16.87
CA MET A 444 -2.19 -15.37 17.06
C MET A 444 -1.51 -15.69 15.72
N PRO A 445 -0.20 -16.07 15.73
CA PRO A 445 0.48 -16.55 14.54
C PRO A 445 -0.28 -17.70 13.85
N LEU A 446 -0.29 -17.67 12.52
CA LEU A 446 -0.99 -18.66 11.67
C LEU A 446 -0.11 -19.87 11.33
N TYR A 447 1.19 -19.77 11.52
CA TYR A 447 2.09 -20.90 11.31
C TYR A 447 2.16 -21.78 12.57
N LYS A 448 2.15 -23.10 12.34
CA LYS A 448 2.44 -24.04 13.44
C LYS A 448 3.94 -24.01 13.71
N THR A 449 4.34 -23.53 14.87
CA THR A 449 5.71 -23.75 15.37
C THR A 449 5.93 -25.27 15.38
N LYS A 450 6.86 -25.77 14.59
CA LYS A 450 7.36 -27.13 14.80
C LYS A 450 8.06 -27.10 16.15
N LEU A 451 7.37 -27.59 17.20
CA LEU A 451 7.97 -27.94 18.48
C LEU A 451 8.95 -29.09 18.30
#